data_d4cfdc57e30e16651ee3a0425edaee2c
#
_entry.id   d4cfdc57e30e16651ee3a0425edaee2c
#
_cell.length_a   1.000
_cell.length_b   1.000
_cell.length_c   1.000
_cell.angle_alpha   90.00
_cell.angle_beta   90.00
_cell.angle_gamma   90.00
#
_symmetry.space_group_name_H-M   'P 1'
#
loop_
_entity.id
_entity.type
_entity.pdbx_description
1 polymer ?
#
loop_
_entity_poly.entity_id
_entity_poly.type
_entity_poly.pdbx_seq_one_letter_code
_entity_poly.pdbx_strand_id
1 'polypeptide(L)'
;MMALIIAAKLSDKAEIRFAVLAHDLGKGTPPKKLLPGHRGHEERSLKILASLCARLPVPKNYQALAEAVARYHGLVHKVSSLRPNTLHKIIVAVDGIRRPERFEDFLIACEADARGRKGLEEQAYPQAEILKRALHAARAVRAEEAENSAKGKALGELIRQKQIEAISAALRTH
;
A
#
# COMPACT_ATOMS: atom_id res chain seq x y z
N MET A 1 -7.51 -7.05 -17.37
CA MET A 1 -8.28 -5.92 -17.98
C MET A 1 -9.34 -5.37 -17.04
N MET A 2 -10.11 -6.19 -16.28
CA MET A 2 -11.17 -5.71 -15.36
C MET A 2 -10.67 -4.72 -14.29
N ALA A 3 -9.53 -5.00 -13.65
CA ALA A 3 -8.95 -4.08 -12.65
C ALA A 3 -8.70 -2.66 -13.18
N LEU A 4 -8.28 -2.52 -14.46
CA LEU A 4 -8.10 -1.21 -15.09
C LEU A 4 -9.43 -0.47 -15.31
N ILE A 5 -10.50 -1.20 -15.63
CA ILE A 5 -11.85 -0.63 -15.77
C ILE A 5 -12.34 -0.12 -14.40
N ILE A 6 -12.14 -0.91 -13.34
CA ILE A 6 -12.48 -0.49 -11.98
C ILE A 6 -11.64 0.72 -11.57
N ALA A 7 -10.32 0.72 -11.81
CA ALA A 7 -9.46 1.86 -11.52
C ALA A 7 -9.93 3.14 -12.20
N ALA A 8 -10.36 3.06 -13.48
CA ALA A 8 -10.89 4.20 -14.22
C ALA A 8 -12.26 4.68 -13.70
N LYS A 9 -13.07 3.81 -13.10
CA LYS A 9 -14.31 4.19 -12.42
C LYS A 9 -14.07 4.86 -11.06
N LEU A 10 -13.02 4.43 -10.34
CA LEU A 10 -12.70 4.93 -9.00
C LEU A 10 -11.92 6.24 -9.03
N SER A 11 -11.14 6.51 -10.09
CA SER A 11 -10.31 7.71 -10.18
C SER A 11 -9.89 8.06 -11.61
N ASP A 12 -9.84 9.38 -11.89
CA ASP A 12 -9.32 9.92 -13.16
C ASP A 12 -7.79 9.97 -13.22
N LYS A 13 -7.09 9.65 -12.12
CA LYS A 13 -5.62 9.71 -12.06
C LYS A 13 -4.99 8.58 -12.86
N ALA A 14 -4.19 8.94 -13.87
CA ALA A 14 -3.51 8.00 -14.75
C ALA A 14 -2.44 7.17 -13.99
N GLU A 15 -1.83 7.74 -12.96
CA GLU A 15 -0.86 7.04 -12.10
C GLU A 15 -1.44 5.85 -11.36
N ILE A 16 -2.73 5.91 -10.95
CA ILE A 16 -3.43 4.79 -10.32
C ILE A 16 -3.61 3.66 -11.35
N ARG A 17 -4.06 3.99 -12.57
CA ARG A 17 -4.19 3.00 -13.65
C ARG A 17 -2.85 2.37 -14.03
N PHE A 18 -1.77 3.16 -14.06
CA PHE A 18 -0.42 2.64 -14.28
C PHE A 18 -0.01 1.68 -13.17
N ALA A 19 -0.24 2.02 -11.90
CA ALA A 19 0.07 1.16 -10.76
C ALA A 19 -0.70 -0.16 -10.83
N VAL A 20 -2.01 -0.10 -11.13
CA VAL A 20 -2.86 -1.30 -11.32
C VAL A 20 -2.40 -2.15 -12.50
N LEU A 21 -1.93 -1.55 -13.60
CA LEU A 21 -1.39 -2.30 -14.74
C LEU A 21 -0.11 -3.05 -14.37
N ALA A 22 0.76 -2.42 -13.56
CA ALA A 22 2.13 -2.88 -13.35
C ALA A 22 2.33 -3.75 -12.10
N HIS A 23 1.38 -3.77 -11.14
CA HIS A 23 1.60 -4.40 -9.83
C HIS A 23 1.89 -5.91 -9.90
N ASP A 24 1.32 -6.60 -10.87
CA ASP A 24 1.35 -8.07 -10.99
C ASP A 24 2.23 -8.60 -12.14
N LEU A 25 3.11 -7.79 -12.72
CA LEU A 25 4.02 -8.18 -13.82
C LEU A 25 4.81 -9.45 -13.49
N GLY A 26 5.16 -9.65 -12.22
CA GLY A 26 5.89 -10.84 -11.76
C GLY A 26 5.11 -12.15 -11.81
N LYS A 27 3.79 -12.12 -12.00
CA LYS A 27 2.98 -13.32 -12.22
C LYS A 27 3.19 -13.95 -13.60
N GLY A 28 3.67 -13.17 -14.56
CA GLY A 28 3.99 -13.67 -15.91
C GLY A 28 5.31 -14.43 -16.00
N THR A 29 6.16 -14.41 -14.96
CA THR A 29 7.51 -14.99 -15.00
C THR A 29 7.82 -15.93 -13.81
N PRO A 30 6.91 -16.80 -13.36
CA PRO A 30 7.21 -17.72 -12.29
C PRO A 30 8.16 -18.84 -12.76
N PRO A 31 9.12 -19.28 -11.93
CA PRO A 31 9.83 -20.52 -12.18
C PRO A 31 8.84 -21.69 -12.31
N LYS A 32 9.05 -22.60 -13.27
CA LYS A 32 8.15 -23.74 -13.54
C LYS A 32 7.78 -24.54 -12.29
N LYS A 33 8.73 -24.70 -11.35
CA LYS A 33 8.54 -25.40 -10.08
C LYS A 33 7.56 -24.71 -9.09
N LEU A 34 7.19 -23.47 -9.34
CA LEU A 34 6.27 -22.71 -8.49
C LEU A 34 4.83 -22.72 -9.03
N LEU A 35 4.61 -23.21 -10.25
CA LEU A 35 3.28 -23.29 -10.84
C LEU A 35 2.44 -24.38 -10.15
N PRO A 36 1.10 -24.16 -9.97
CA PRO A 36 0.32 -22.99 -10.38
C PRO A 36 0.42 -21.78 -9.42
N GLY A 37 1.21 -21.86 -8.37
CA GLY A 37 1.38 -20.77 -7.39
C GLY A 37 2.27 -19.64 -7.93
N HIS A 38 2.13 -18.45 -7.36
CA HIS A 38 2.89 -17.27 -7.74
C HIS A 38 3.73 -16.68 -6.58
N ARG A 39 4.20 -17.54 -5.66
CA ARG A 39 5.00 -17.08 -4.50
C ARG A 39 6.16 -16.18 -4.95
N GLY A 40 6.33 -15.03 -4.25
CA GLY A 40 7.37 -14.05 -4.54
C GLY A 40 7.14 -13.26 -5.84
N HIS A 41 5.88 -13.21 -6.34
CA HIS A 41 5.55 -12.39 -7.50
C HIS A 41 5.76 -10.90 -7.20
N GLU A 42 5.60 -10.46 -5.98
CA GLU A 42 5.82 -9.08 -5.54
C GLU A 42 7.24 -8.62 -5.85
N GLU A 43 8.25 -9.39 -5.41
CA GLU A 43 9.67 -9.07 -5.67
C GLU A 43 10.03 -9.17 -7.16
N ARG A 44 9.43 -10.11 -7.88
CA ARG A 44 9.60 -10.21 -9.34
C ARG A 44 8.96 -9.02 -10.05
N SER A 45 7.76 -8.60 -9.61
CA SER A 45 7.08 -7.42 -10.16
C SER A 45 7.95 -6.17 -10.03
N LEU A 46 8.57 -5.96 -8.86
CA LEU A 46 9.46 -4.81 -8.63
C LEU A 46 10.67 -4.80 -9.57
N LYS A 47 11.30 -5.95 -9.81
CA LYS A 47 12.44 -6.04 -10.75
C LYS A 47 12.02 -5.72 -12.19
N ILE A 48 10.88 -6.26 -12.63
CA ILE A 48 10.35 -6.02 -13.97
C ILE A 48 9.93 -4.55 -14.12
N LEU A 49 9.25 -4.00 -13.11
CA LEU A 49 8.84 -2.60 -13.08
C LEU A 49 10.04 -1.65 -13.15
N ALA A 50 11.10 -1.91 -12.37
CA ALA A 50 12.33 -1.11 -12.43
C ALA A 50 12.95 -1.12 -13.83
N SER A 51 13.03 -2.30 -14.46
CA SER A 51 13.52 -2.43 -15.85
C SER A 51 12.61 -1.70 -16.85
N LEU A 52 11.29 -1.78 -16.68
CA LEU A 52 10.33 -1.06 -17.52
C LEU A 52 10.51 0.45 -17.44
N CYS A 53 10.59 0.98 -16.20
CA CYS A 53 10.76 2.41 -15.94
C CYS A 53 12.14 2.96 -16.38
N ALA A 54 13.16 2.10 -16.44
CA ALA A 54 14.47 2.49 -16.99
C ALA A 54 14.45 2.64 -18.53
N ARG A 55 13.56 1.93 -19.22
CA ARG A 55 13.43 1.95 -20.68
C ARG A 55 12.44 2.99 -21.19
N LEU A 56 11.43 3.31 -20.38
CA LEU A 56 10.35 4.23 -20.71
C LEU A 56 10.43 5.48 -19.83
N PRO A 57 10.08 6.66 -20.34
CA PRO A 57 10.09 7.90 -19.56
C PRO A 57 8.91 7.98 -18.58
N VAL A 58 8.84 7.00 -17.64
CA VAL A 58 7.80 6.95 -16.63
C VAL A 58 8.05 8.02 -15.55
N PRO A 59 7.09 8.89 -15.24
CA PRO A 59 7.22 9.85 -14.15
C PRO A 59 7.52 9.19 -12.81
N LYS A 60 8.34 9.83 -11.96
CA LYS A 60 8.77 9.26 -10.67
C LYS A 60 7.62 8.97 -9.70
N ASN A 61 6.56 9.79 -9.69
CA ASN A 61 5.36 9.54 -8.89
C ASN A 61 4.61 8.28 -9.34
N TYR A 62 4.52 8.02 -10.65
CA TYR A 62 3.92 6.81 -11.21
C TYR A 62 4.70 5.56 -10.81
N GLN A 63 6.03 5.60 -11.01
CA GLN A 63 6.91 4.51 -10.60
C GLN A 63 6.76 4.21 -9.12
N ALA A 64 6.83 5.24 -8.28
CA ALA A 64 6.80 5.08 -6.83
C ALA A 64 5.44 4.55 -6.31
N LEU A 65 4.32 4.94 -6.94
CA LEU A 65 3.01 4.37 -6.62
C LEU A 65 2.91 2.90 -7.05
N ALA A 66 3.37 2.60 -8.26
CA ALA A 66 3.35 1.23 -8.79
C ALA A 66 4.23 0.27 -7.96
N GLU A 67 5.41 0.72 -7.51
CA GLU A 67 6.27 -0.05 -6.60
C GLU A 67 5.59 -0.33 -5.24
N ALA A 68 4.88 0.67 -4.69
CA ALA A 68 4.13 0.51 -3.45
C ALA A 68 3.00 -0.53 -3.61
N VAL A 69 2.22 -0.43 -4.68
CA VAL A 69 1.13 -1.36 -4.97
C VAL A 69 1.68 -2.76 -5.23
N ALA A 70 2.72 -2.92 -6.07
CA ALA A 70 3.35 -4.20 -6.35
C ALA A 70 3.85 -4.91 -5.08
N ARG A 71 4.39 -4.15 -4.13
CA ARG A 71 4.95 -4.69 -2.88
C ARG A 71 3.91 -5.03 -1.83
N TYR A 72 2.84 -4.23 -1.71
CA TYR A 72 1.99 -4.27 -0.53
C TYR A 72 0.52 -4.65 -0.78
N HIS A 73 0.02 -4.69 -2.03
CA HIS A 73 -1.39 -5.01 -2.31
C HIS A 73 -1.84 -6.32 -1.65
N GLY A 74 -1.02 -7.37 -1.72
CA GLY A 74 -1.33 -8.67 -1.12
C GLY A 74 -1.46 -8.64 0.42
N LEU A 75 -0.74 -7.73 1.10
CA LEU A 75 -0.92 -7.48 2.53
C LEU A 75 -2.19 -6.67 2.80
N VAL A 76 -2.47 -5.66 1.97
CA VAL A 76 -3.69 -4.84 2.12
C VAL A 76 -4.93 -5.69 2.04
N HIS A 77 -5.01 -6.67 1.13
CA HIS A 77 -6.16 -7.58 1.05
C HIS A 77 -6.38 -8.43 2.30
N LYS A 78 -5.36 -8.59 3.13
CA LYS A 78 -5.39 -9.36 4.39
C LYS A 78 -5.32 -8.46 5.63
N VAL A 79 -5.63 -7.18 5.51
CA VAL A 79 -5.39 -6.17 6.55
C VAL A 79 -5.97 -6.53 7.91
N SER A 80 -7.14 -7.15 7.96
CA SER A 80 -7.81 -7.57 9.22
C SER A 80 -7.01 -8.59 10.03
N SER A 81 -6.08 -9.32 9.40
CA SER A 81 -5.19 -10.27 10.08
C SER A 81 -3.80 -9.71 10.40
N LEU A 82 -3.53 -8.45 10.02
CA LEU A 82 -2.22 -7.86 10.21
C LEU A 82 -2.07 -7.23 11.60
N ARG A 83 -0.84 -7.30 12.12
CA ARG A 83 -0.48 -6.63 13.38
C ARG A 83 -0.31 -5.10 13.14
N PRO A 84 -0.56 -4.25 14.16
CA PRO A 84 -0.40 -2.79 14.06
C PRO A 84 0.97 -2.35 13.52
N ASN A 85 2.04 -3.04 13.92
CA ASN A 85 3.38 -2.78 13.40
C ASN A 85 3.49 -2.98 11.87
N THR A 86 2.79 -3.97 11.31
CA THR A 86 2.77 -4.19 9.86
C THR A 86 1.99 -3.09 9.14
N LEU A 87 0.87 -2.64 9.72
CA LEU A 87 0.10 -1.52 9.18
C LEU A 87 0.93 -0.23 9.18
N HIS A 88 1.61 0.07 10.29
CA HIS A 88 2.53 1.20 10.38
C HIS A 88 3.63 1.12 9.30
N LYS A 89 4.23 -0.07 9.09
CA LYS A 89 5.24 -0.27 8.05
C LYS A 89 4.70 0.05 6.64
N ILE A 90 3.48 -0.36 6.32
CA ILE A 90 2.84 -0.05 5.04
C ILE A 90 2.63 1.47 4.91
N ILE A 91 2.06 2.11 5.94
CA ILE A 91 1.80 3.55 5.97
C ILE A 91 3.09 4.36 5.73
N VAL A 92 4.18 4.01 6.41
CA VAL A 92 5.47 4.68 6.27
C VAL A 92 6.09 4.43 4.89
N ALA A 93 6.03 3.20 4.39
CA ALA A 93 6.61 2.82 3.10
C ALA A 93 5.91 3.52 1.92
N VAL A 94 4.63 3.84 2.05
CA VAL A 94 3.87 4.61 1.06
C VAL A 94 4.02 6.13 1.27
N ASP A 95 4.74 6.55 2.32
CA ASP A 95 4.87 7.96 2.74
C ASP A 95 3.53 8.58 3.19
N GLY A 96 2.60 7.76 3.70
CA GLY A 96 1.23 8.16 4.02
C GLY A 96 1.14 9.21 5.13
N ILE A 97 2.07 9.21 6.09
CA ILE A 97 2.07 10.19 7.19
C ILE A 97 2.26 11.61 6.66
N ARG A 98 3.20 11.80 5.72
CA ARG A 98 3.51 13.11 5.13
C ARG A 98 2.62 13.45 3.94
N ARG A 99 2.20 12.44 3.18
CA ARG A 99 1.43 12.57 1.93
C ARG A 99 0.20 11.66 1.94
N PRO A 100 -0.84 12.04 2.73
CA PRO A 100 -2.04 11.23 2.86
C PRO A 100 -2.77 11.01 1.53
N GLU A 101 -2.72 11.98 0.61
CA GLU A 101 -3.29 11.85 -0.73
C GLU A 101 -2.65 10.71 -1.54
N ARG A 102 -1.35 10.51 -1.39
CA ARG A 102 -0.64 9.39 -2.02
C ARG A 102 -1.04 8.04 -1.42
N PHE A 103 -1.33 8.03 -0.13
CA PHE A 103 -1.84 6.83 0.53
C PHE A 103 -3.25 6.49 0.07
N GLU A 104 -4.10 7.48 -0.18
CA GLU A 104 -5.42 7.28 -0.79
C GLU A 104 -5.30 6.70 -2.21
N ASP A 105 -4.42 7.24 -3.04
CA ASP A 105 -4.16 6.71 -4.39
C ASP A 105 -3.70 5.24 -4.35
N PHE A 106 -2.87 4.90 -3.37
CA PHE A 106 -2.45 3.52 -3.12
C PHE A 106 -3.63 2.62 -2.72
N LEU A 107 -4.53 3.07 -1.86
CA LEU A 107 -5.71 2.31 -1.45
C LEU A 107 -6.69 2.11 -2.60
N ILE A 108 -6.91 3.14 -3.43
CA ILE A 108 -7.74 3.04 -4.65
C ILE A 108 -7.17 2.00 -5.61
N ALA A 109 -5.84 1.96 -5.80
CA ALA A 109 -5.21 0.95 -6.65
C ALA A 109 -5.39 -0.47 -6.10
N CYS A 110 -5.27 -0.66 -4.78
CA CYS A 110 -5.51 -1.96 -4.14
C CYS A 110 -7.00 -2.39 -4.22
N GLU A 111 -7.94 -1.45 -4.07
CA GLU A 111 -9.36 -1.70 -4.24
C GLU A 111 -9.67 -2.12 -5.68
N ALA A 112 -9.10 -1.41 -6.66
CA ALA A 112 -9.27 -1.72 -8.08
C ALA A 112 -8.78 -3.13 -8.43
N ASP A 113 -7.66 -3.58 -7.84
CA ASP A 113 -7.19 -4.95 -7.97
C ASP A 113 -8.18 -5.97 -7.38
N ALA A 114 -8.62 -5.74 -6.14
CA ALA A 114 -9.56 -6.64 -5.45
C ALA A 114 -10.87 -6.80 -6.22
N ARG A 115 -11.47 -5.67 -6.63
CA ARG A 115 -12.74 -5.61 -7.37
C ARG A 115 -12.60 -5.95 -8.86
N GLY A 116 -11.38 -5.99 -9.37
CA GLY A 116 -11.07 -6.35 -10.76
C GLY A 116 -11.19 -7.84 -11.08
N ARG A 117 -11.85 -8.63 -10.23
CA ARG A 117 -12.14 -10.06 -10.42
C ARG A 117 -13.61 -10.25 -10.75
N LYS A 118 -13.88 -11.15 -11.70
CA LYS A 118 -15.26 -11.43 -12.14
C LYS A 118 -16.18 -11.79 -10.97
N GLY A 119 -17.26 -11.04 -10.82
CA GLY A 119 -18.26 -11.20 -9.75
C GLY A 119 -17.94 -10.44 -8.46
N LEU A 120 -16.82 -9.68 -8.41
CA LEU A 120 -16.44 -8.87 -7.25
C LEU A 120 -16.51 -7.36 -7.55
N GLU A 121 -17.01 -6.96 -8.72
CA GLU A 121 -16.96 -5.58 -9.22
C GLU A 121 -17.66 -4.58 -8.29
N GLU A 122 -18.74 -5.01 -7.64
CA GLU A 122 -19.54 -4.18 -6.72
C GLU A 122 -19.32 -4.55 -5.23
N GLN A 123 -18.35 -5.42 -4.95
CA GLN A 123 -18.06 -5.83 -3.57
C GLN A 123 -17.47 -4.66 -2.78
N ALA A 124 -17.96 -4.49 -1.53
CA ALA A 124 -17.37 -3.55 -0.60
C ALA A 124 -15.91 -3.91 -0.30
N TYR A 125 -15.07 -2.88 -0.11
CA TYR A 125 -13.65 -3.03 0.20
C TYR A 125 -13.31 -2.38 1.56
N PRO A 126 -13.70 -3.02 2.68
CA PRO A 126 -13.52 -2.47 4.03
C PRO A 126 -12.05 -2.33 4.43
N GLN A 127 -11.12 -2.98 3.71
CA GLN A 127 -9.69 -2.89 3.92
C GLN A 127 -9.17 -1.46 3.82
N ALA A 128 -9.74 -0.67 2.90
CA ALA A 128 -9.37 0.73 2.76
C ALA A 128 -9.70 1.53 4.03
N GLU A 129 -10.88 1.32 4.60
CA GLU A 129 -11.31 2.04 5.81
C GLU A 129 -10.47 1.66 7.04
N ILE A 130 -10.09 0.40 7.19
CA ILE A 130 -9.19 -0.05 8.26
C ILE A 130 -7.85 0.70 8.16
N LEU A 131 -7.27 0.79 6.95
CA LEU A 131 -5.99 1.47 6.73
C LEU A 131 -6.08 2.99 6.85
N LYS A 132 -7.19 3.62 6.45
CA LYS A 132 -7.45 5.05 6.67
C LYS A 132 -7.52 5.37 8.16
N ARG A 133 -8.21 4.55 8.95
CA ARG A 133 -8.26 4.68 10.41
C ARG A 133 -6.87 4.53 11.04
N ALA A 134 -6.09 3.55 10.60
CA ALA A 134 -4.72 3.35 11.05
C ALA A 134 -3.84 4.56 10.71
N LEU A 135 -3.95 5.11 9.50
CA LEU A 135 -3.23 6.33 9.10
C LEU A 135 -3.64 7.53 9.95
N HIS A 136 -4.95 7.72 10.17
CA HIS A 136 -5.45 8.82 10.99
C HIS A 136 -4.88 8.76 12.42
N ALA A 137 -4.90 7.58 13.04
CA ALA A 137 -4.34 7.37 14.36
C ALA A 137 -2.82 7.64 14.41
N ALA A 138 -2.07 7.17 13.42
CA ALA A 138 -0.63 7.42 13.34
C ALA A 138 -0.30 8.92 13.17
N ARG A 139 -1.09 9.66 12.37
CA ARG A 139 -0.91 11.10 12.13
C ARG A 139 -1.30 11.96 13.32
N ALA A 140 -2.18 11.48 14.19
CA ALA A 140 -2.58 12.19 15.41
C ALA A 140 -1.45 12.24 16.45
N VAL A 141 -0.45 11.37 16.36
CA VAL A 141 0.72 11.39 17.25
C VAL A 141 1.63 12.56 16.89
N ARG A 142 1.75 13.54 17.77
CA ARG A 142 2.57 14.74 17.59
C ARG A 142 4.00 14.49 18.06
N ALA A 143 4.97 15.04 17.33
CA ALA A 143 6.39 14.96 17.70
C ALA A 143 6.67 15.67 19.03
N GLU A 144 5.98 16.80 19.31
CA GLU A 144 6.10 17.59 20.53
C GLU A 144 5.86 16.78 21.82
N GLU A 145 4.99 15.77 21.76
CA GLU A 145 4.75 14.86 22.90
C GLU A 145 5.93 13.94 23.21
N ALA A 146 6.87 13.81 22.29
CA ALA A 146 8.05 12.97 22.42
C ALA A 146 9.34 13.76 22.63
N GLU A 147 9.40 15.05 22.26
CA GLU A 147 10.61 15.89 22.28
C GLU A 147 11.18 16.11 23.69
N ASN A 148 10.33 16.10 24.73
CA ASN A 148 10.78 16.22 26.11
C ASN A 148 11.50 14.97 26.65
N SER A 149 11.43 13.83 25.92
CA SER A 149 11.89 12.54 26.43
C SER A 149 13.09 11.97 25.67
N ALA A 150 13.37 12.43 24.43
CA ALA A 150 14.43 11.87 23.61
C ALA A 150 14.87 12.82 22.49
N LYS A 151 16.08 12.62 21.94
CA LYS A 151 16.64 13.38 20.80
C LYS A 151 17.14 12.44 19.70
N GLY A 152 17.17 12.94 18.47
CA GLY A 152 17.76 12.22 17.34
C GLY A 152 17.10 10.88 17.06
N LYS A 153 17.88 9.80 16.93
CA LYS A 153 17.39 8.45 16.60
C LYS A 153 16.42 7.88 17.65
N ALA A 154 16.67 8.17 18.93
CA ALA A 154 15.81 7.72 20.02
C ALA A 154 14.41 8.38 19.95
N LEU A 155 14.34 9.65 19.54
CA LEU A 155 13.08 10.34 19.30
C LEU A 155 12.28 9.68 18.16
N GLY A 156 12.95 9.35 17.05
CA GLY A 156 12.30 8.66 15.92
C GLY A 156 11.69 7.30 16.32
N GLU A 157 12.42 6.52 17.13
CA GLU A 157 11.93 5.23 17.62
C GLU A 157 10.76 5.40 18.61
N LEU A 158 10.80 6.41 19.48
CA LEU A 158 9.71 6.71 20.40
C LEU A 158 8.44 7.13 19.66
N ILE A 159 8.57 8.00 18.64
CA ILE A 159 7.44 8.40 17.77
C ILE A 159 6.86 7.17 17.07
N ARG A 160 7.71 6.33 16.50
CA ARG A 160 7.29 5.07 15.86
C ARG A 160 6.50 4.19 16.81
N GLN A 161 6.97 4.00 18.03
CA GLN A 161 6.31 3.18 19.04
C GLN A 161 4.94 3.76 19.40
N LYS A 162 4.85 5.07 19.68
CA LYS A 162 3.58 5.77 19.96
C LYS A 162 2.58 5.64 18.80
N GLN A 163 3.04 5.74 17.54
CA GLN A 163 2.19 5.56 16.36
C GLN A 163 1.62 4.15 16.28
N ILE A 164 2.42 3.12 16.57
CA ILE A 164 1.98 1.72 16.58
C ILE A 164 0.94 1.49 17.69
N GLU A 165 1.14 2.07 18.87
CA GLU A 165 0.20 2.01 19.99
C GLU A 165 -1.13 2.70 19.64
N ALA A 166 -1.08 3.89 19.02
CA ALA A 166 -2.26 4.62 18.55
C ALA A 166 -3.05 3.81 17.51
N ILE A 167 -2.37 3.21 16.53
CA ILE A 167 -2.98 2.29 15.55
C ILE A 167 -3.66 1.11 16.28
N SER A 168 -2.95 0.49 17.24
CA SER A 168 -3.51 -0.64 18.02
C SER A 168 -4.77 -0.25 18.78
N ALA A 169 -4.79 0.91 19.41
CA ALA A 169 -5.95 1.43 20.12
C ALA A 169 -7.13 1.69 19.18
N ALA A 170 -6.89 2.40 18.07
CA ALA A 170 -7.92 2.73 17.09
C ALA A 170 -8.59 1.51 16.44
N LEU A 171 -7.90 0.37 16.35
CA LEU A 171 -8.44 -0.85 15.75
C LEU A 171 -9.15 -1.78 16.75
N ARG A 172 -8.99 -1.56 18.06
CA ARG A 172 -9.71 -2.33 19.11
C ARG A 172 -11.11 -1.81 19.40
N THR A 173 -11.44 -0.62 18.96
CA THR A 173 -12.69 0.10 19.30
C THR A 173 -13.88 -0.31 18.42
N HIS A 174 -13.89 -1.59 17.93
CA HIS A 174 -15.04 -2.15 17.19
C HIS A 174 -15.20 -3.63 17.47
#